data_bff888734a881bd390f18493a566b8bb
#
_entry.id   bff888734a881bd390f18493a566b8bb
#
_cell.length_a   1.000
_cell.length_b   1.000
_cell.length_c   1.000
_cell.angle_alpha   90.00
_cell.angle_beta   90.00
_cell.angle_gamma   90.00
#
_symmetry.space_group_name_H-M   'P 1'
#
loop_
_entity.id
_entity.type
_entity.pdbx_description
1 polymer ?
#
loop_
_entity_poly.entity_id
_entity_poly.type
_entity_poly.pdbx_seq_one_letter_code
_entity_poly.pdbx_strand_id
1 'polypeptide(L)'
;MGDALAVALLLKRGFSQDDFAFLHPGGNLGRKLILTVADVMHTGAEIPVVVESTSFKDTILEMTSKRLGVTAVVDDAGHLSGIITDGDLRRLVERTDRLFSLTARDAMTPKPKTITADALAAEAVNAMERHSITSLIITDGDRRPTGIVHLHDLLKAGVV
;
A
#
# COMPACT_ATOMS: atom_id res chain seq x y z
N MET A 1 -8.31 -31.34 26.02
CA MET A 1 -7.23 -31.28 27.04
C MET A 1 -5.82 -31.33 26.43
N GLY A 2 -5.55 -32.12 25.39
CA GLY A 2 -4.24 -32.18 24.73
C GLY A 2 -3.70 -30.87 24.18
N ASP A 3 -4.54 -30.08 23.55
CA ASP A 3 -4.13 -28.83 22.88
C ASP A 3 -3.68 -27.75 23.89
N ALA A 4 -4.36 -27.64 25.03
CA ALA A 4 -3.99 -26.65 26.06
C ALA A 4 -2.63 -26.97 26.69
N LEU A 5 -2.32 -28.26 26.86
CA LEU A 5 -1.04 -28.73 27.39
C LEU A 5 0.10 -28.52 26.39
N ALA A 6 -0.18 -28.75 25.10
CA ALA A 6 0.78 -28.50 24.03
C ALA A 6 1.14 -27.02 23.93
N VAL A 7 0.14 -26.12 23.98
CA VAL A 7 0.35 -24.65 23.97
C VAL A 7 1.14 -24.20 25.20
N ALA A 8 0.82 -24.70 26.39
CA ALA A 8 1.53 -24.38 27.63
C ALA A 8 3.01 -24.84 27.59
N LEU A 9 3.31 -26.00 26.98
CA LEU A 9 4.67 -26.51 26.81
C LEU A 9 5.47 -25.68 25.78
N LEU A 10 4.83 -25.23 24.71
CA LEU A 10 5.44 -24.34 23.70
C LEU A 10 5.84 -23.01 24.33
N LEU A 11 4.90 -22.38 25.07
CA LEU A 11 5.17 -21.13 25.79
C LEU A 11 6.30 -21.28 26.83
N LYS A 12 6.33 -22.41 27.57
CA LYS A 12 7.39 -22.69 28.58
C LYS A 12 8.77 -22.87 27.92
N ARG A 13 8.84 -23.33 26.68
CA ARG A 13 10.09 -23.47 25.90
C ARG A 13 10.52 -22.20 25.19
N GLY A 14 9.80 -21.08 25.36
CA GLY A 14 10.08 -19.83 24.67
C GLY A 14 9.81 -19.90 23.17
N PHE A 15 9.00 -20.87 22.72
CA PHE A 15 8.64 -21.03 21.31
C PHE A 15 7.84 -19.83 20.85
N SER A 16 8.44 -19.05 19.95
CA SER A 16 7.86 -17.81 19.40
C SER A 16 7.02 -18.06 18.15
N GLN A 17 6.28 -17.05 17.72
CA GLN A 17 5.59 -17.05 16.42
C GLN A 17 6.61 -17.18 15.27
N ASP A 18 7.80 -16.61 15.43
CA ASP A 18 8.89 -16.69 14.45
C ASP A 18 9.42 -18.13 14.31
N ASP A 19 9.54 -18.86 15.42
CA ASP A 19 9.93 -20.27 15.39
C ASP A 19 8.89 -21.14 14.67
N PHE A 20 7.60 -20.83 14.86
CA PHE A 20 6.52 -21.52 14.15
C PHE A 20 6.57 -21.23 12.64
N ALA A 21 6.76 -19.97 12.26
CA ALA A 21 6.89 -19.55 10.88
C ALA A 21 8.10 -20.21 10.19
N PHE A 22 9.23 -20.30 10.89
CA PHE A 22 10.45 -20.95 10.41
C PHE A 22 10.26 -22.45 10.15
N LEU A 23 9.53 -23.15 11.03
CA LEU A 23 9.26 -24.58 10.90
C LEU A 23 8.18 -24.91 9.85
N HIS A 24 7.33 -23.94 9.48
CA HIS A 24 6.24 -24.12 8.52
C HIS A 24 6.23 -23.05 7.41
N PRO A 25 7.33 -22.86 6.66
CA PRO A 25 7.47 -21.76 5.71
C PRO A 25 6.50 -21.84 4.51
N GLY A 26 5.91 -22.99 4.25
CA GLY A 26 4.95 -23.22 3.17
C GLY A 26 3.48 -23.04 3.56
N GLY A 27 3.16 -22.79 4.82
CA GLY A 27 1.78 -22.60 5.29
C GLY A 27 1.32 -21.15 5.20
N ASN A 28 0.01 -20.91 4.93
CA ASN A 28 -0.58 -19.57 4.93
C ASN A 28 -0.31 -18.80 6.23
N LEU A 29 -0.28 -19.49 7.37
CA LEU A 29 -0.01 -18.87 8.67
C LEU A 29 1.45 -18.41 8.80
N GLY A 30 2.41 -19.18 8.30
CA GLY A 30 3.83 -18.79 8.30
C GLY A 30 4.09 -17.57 7.44
N ARG A 31 3.50 -17.50 6.25
CA ARG A 31 3.61 -16.32 5.34
C ARG A 31 3.05 -15.05 5.97
N LYS A 32 1.90 -15.11 6.64
CA LYS A 32 1.27 -13.98 7.33
C LYS A 32 2.17 -13.36 8.41
N LEU A 33 3.04 -14.16 9.03
CA LEU A 33 3.87 -13.74 10.16
C LEU A 33 5.22 -13.15 9.75
N ILE A 34 5.71 -13.44 8.54
CA ILE A 34 7.08 -13.07 8.12
C ILE A 34 7.10 -12.15 6.88
N LEU A 35 6.05 -12.13 6.06
CA LEU A 35 6.06 -11.34 4.83
C LEU A 35 6.02 -9.85 5.15
N THR A 36 6.98 -9.10 4.62
CA THR A 36 7.04 -7.64 4.75
C THR A 36 6.39 -6.96 3.55
N VAL A 37 6.11 -5.67 3.68
CA VAL A 37 5.64 -4.83 2.58
C VAL A 37 6.66 -4.80 1.44
N ALA A 38 7.97 -4.79 1.76
CA ALA A 38 9.05 -4.81 0.78
C ALA A 38 9.01 -6.03 -0.16
N ASP A 39 8.50 -7.18 0.33
CA ASP A 39 8.43 -8.43 -0.44
C ASP A 39 7.33 -8.42 -1.51
N VAL A 40 6.36 -7.49 -1.40
CA VAL A 40 5.14 -7.47 -2.23
C VAL A 40 4.88 -6.13 -2.92
N MET A 41 5.59 -5.07 -2.55
CA MET A 41 5.38 -3.73 -3.11
C MET A 41 5.92 -3.62 -4.54
N HIS A 42 5.29 -2.77 -5.34
CA HIS A 42 5.84 -2.28 -6.61
C HIS A 42 6.84 -1.18 -6.34
N THR A 43 7.92 -1.14 -7.12
CA THR A 43 9.03 -0.19 -6.94
C THR A 43 9.49 0.43 -8.26
N GLY A 44 10.29 1.49 -8.17
CA GLY A 44 10.94 2.12 -9.33
C GLY A 44 9.92 2.58 -10.38
N ALA A 45 10.08 2.15 -11.63
CA ALA A 45 9.23 2.56 -12.74
C ALA A 45 7.78 2.04 -12.66
N GLU A 46 7.45 1.14 -11.75
CA GLU A 46 6.10 0.64 -11.56
C GLU A 46 5.25 1.56 -10.67
N ILE A 47 5.88 2.46 -9.92
CA ILE A 47 5.17 3.40 -9.06
C ILE A 47 4.53 4.48 -9.93
N PRO A 48 3.20 4.66 -9.92
CA PRO A 48 2.55 5.77 -10.58
C PRO A 48 2.79 7.07 -9.79
N VAL A 49 3.60 7.98 -10.35
CA VAL A 49 3.97 9.24 -9.71
C VAL A 49 3.84 10.39 -10.70
N VAL A 50 3.24 11.48 -10.26
CA VAL A 50 3.16 12.75 -11.00
C VAL A 50 3.52 13.92 -10.09
N VAL A 51 3.99 15.04 -10.66
CA VAL A 51 4.18 16.27 -9.91
C VAL A 51 2.85 17.04 -9.78
N GLU A 52 2.73 17.91 -8.78
CA GLU A 52 1.51 18.70 -8.51
C GLU A 52 1.00 19.48 -9.72
N SER A 53 1.90 19.98 -10.57
CA SER A 53 1.58 20.77 -11.77
C SER A 53 1.17 19.94 -12.99
N THR A 54 1.25 18.61 -12.92
CA THR A 54 0.87 17.71 -14.02
C THR A 54 -0.60 17.91 -14.39
N SER A 55 -0.90 17.97 -15.70
CA SER A 55 -2.28 18.08 -16.16
C SER A 55 -3.13 16.88 -15.70
N PHE A 56 -4.41 17.12 -15.44
CA PHE A 56 -5.34 16.05 -15.06
C PHE A 56 -5.38 14.91 -16.09
N LYS A 57 -5.30 15.26 -17.39
CA LYS A 57 -5.23 14.27 -18.47
C LYS A 57 -4.00 13.37 -18.35
N ASP A 58 -2.82 13.95 -18.16
CA ASP A 58 -1.58 13.18 -18.06
C ASP A 58 -1.53 12.36 -16.76
N THR A 59 -2.14 12.86 -15.70
CA THR A 59 -2.32 12.12 -14.45
C THR A 59 -3.17 10.85 -14.65
N ILE A 60 -4.27 10.94 -15.41
CA ILE A 60 -5.09 9.76 -15.75
C ILE A 60 -4.29 8.79 -16.63
N LEU A 61 -3.50 9.28 -17.57
CA LEU A 61 -2.66 8.42 -18.42
C LEU A 61 -1.62 7.67 -17.59
N GLU A 62 -0.95 8.33 -16.64
CA GLU A 62 0.00 7.68 -15.72
C GLU A 62 -0.70 6.60 -14.88
N MET A 63 -1.82 6.92 -14.23
CA MET A 63 -2.62 5.98 -13.45
C MET A 63 -3.01 4.75 -14.26
N THR A 64 -3.50 4.96 -15.49
CA THR A 64 -3.96 3.89 -16.38
C THR A 64 -2.80 3.01 -16.84
N SER A 65 -1.64 3.62 -17.15
CA SER A 65 -0.45 2.90 -17.62
C SER A 65 0.06 1.89 -16.60
N LYS A 66 -0.01 2.22 -15.31
CA LYS A 66 0.46 1.37 -14.19
C LYS A 66 -0.59 0.38 -13.69
N ARG A 67 -1.86 0.55 -14.05
CA ARG A 67 -2.99 -0.37 -13.73
C ARG A 67 -3.23 -0.61 -12.23
N LEU A 68 -2.81 0.33 -11.37
CA LEU A 68 -3.00 0.24 -9.93
C LEU A 68 -4.22 1.05 -9.43
N GLY A 69 -4.90 1.79 -10.33
CA GLY A 69 -6.07 2.61 -9.99
C GLY A 69 -5.76 3.76 -9.02
N VAL A 70 -4.49 4.14 -8.93
CA VAL A 70 -3.99 5.15 -8.00
C VAL A 70 -2.75 5.83 -8.56
N THR A 71 -2.50 7.09 -8.17
CA THR A 71 -1.28 7.84 -8.53
C THR A 71 -0.85 8.67 -7.33
N ALA A 72 0.43 8.57 -6.97
CA ALA A 72 1.04 9.45 -5.98
C ALA A 72 1.30 10.83 -6.60
N VAL A 73 1.02 11.88 -5.85
CA VAL A 73 1.31 13.27 -6.25
C VAL A 73 2.44 13.78 -5.37
N VAL A 74 3.49 14.31 -5.99
CA VAL A 74 4.66 14.86 -5.31
C VAL A 74 4.83 16.34 -5.60
N ASP A 75 5.48 17.05 -4.68
CA ASP A 75 5.92 18.41 -4.89
C ASP A 75 7.16 18.49 -5.82
N ASP A 76 7.65 19.69 -6.11
CA ASP A 76 8.81 19.90 -6.98
C ASP A 76 10.13 19.35 -6.38
N ALA A 77 10.17 19.10 -5.07
CA ALA A 77 11.29 18.46 -4.38
C ALA A 77 11.17 16.92 -4.36
N GLY A 78 10.05 16.36 -4.84
CA GLY A 78 9.76 14.93 -4.89
C GLY A 78 9.14 14.37 -3.60
N HIS A 79 8.70 15.22 -2.66
CA HIS A 79 8.03 14.76 -1.45
C HIS A 79 6.55 14.48 -1.72
N LEU A 80 6.02 13.46 -1.09
CA LEU A 80 4.62 13.05 -1.21
C LEU A 80 3.68 14.13 -0.65
N SER A 81 2.89 14.74 -1.54
CA SER A 81 1.88 15.76 -1.24
C SER A 81 0.47 15.17 -1.12
N GLY A 82 0.15 14.22 -1.99
CA GLY A 82 -1.18 13.67 -2.07
C GLY A 82 -1.26 12.37 -2.86
N ILE A 83 -2.49 11.90 -3.04
CA ILE A 83 -2.82 10.72 -3.82
C ILE A 83 -4.08 10.98 -4.64
N ILE A 84 -4.16 10.40 -5.84
CA ILE A 84 -5.37 10.40 -6.67
C ILE A 84 -5.75 8.95 -6.92
N THR A 85 -7.01 8.61 -6.68
CA THR A 85 -7.56 7.27 -6.88
C THR A 85 -8.71 7.30 -7.90
N ASP A 86 -9.11 6.14 -8.41
CA ASP A 86 -10.30 6.02 -9.26
C ASP A 86 -11.57 6.58 -8.58
N GLY A 87 -11.65 6.48 -7.25
CA GLY A 87 -12.73 7.08 -6.47
C GLY A 87 -12.71 8.61 -6.51
N ASP A 88 -11.52 9.22 -6.50
CA ASP A 88 -11.37 10.67 -6.61
C ASP A 88 -11.77 11.14 -8.01
N LEU A 89 -11.39 10.40 -9.06
CA LEU A 89 -11.79 10.71 -10.43
C LEU A 89 -13.32 10.73 -10.59
N ARG A 90 -14.02 9.73 -10.06
CA ARG A 90 -15.49 9.67 -10.10
C ARG A 90 -16.13 10.86 -9.38
N ARG A 91 -15.66 11.20 -8.19
CA ARG A 91 -16.14 12.37 -7.43
C ARG A 91 -15.91 13.69 -8.14
N LEU A 92 -14.77 13.81 -8.88
CA LEU A 92 -14.47 15.01 -9.66
C LEU A 92 -15.41 15.15 -10.86
N VAL A 93 -15.72 14.07 -11.57
CA VAL A 93 -16.69 14.06 -12.69
C VAL A 93 -18.06 14.55 -12.23
N GLU A 94 -18.48 14.24 -11.01
CA GLU A 94 -19.76 14.71 -10.45
C GLU A 94 -19.74 16.20 -10.06
N ARG A 95 -18.55 16.77 -9.79
CA ARG A 95 -18.42 18.12 -9.24
C ARG A 95 -18.13 19.20 -10.26
N THR A 96 -17.54 18.85 -11.41
CA THR A 96 -17.12 19.85 -12.40
C THR A 96 -17.10 19.32 -13.82
N ASP A 97 -17.56 20.17 -14.75
CA ASP A 97 -17.46 19.92 -16.19
C ASP A 97 -16.09 20.33 -16.76
N ARG A 98 -15.23 20.97 -15.96
CA ARG A 98 -13.93 21.51 -16.38
C ARG A 98 -12.74 20.63 -15.98
N LEU A 99 -12.90 19.31 -16.03
CA LEU A 99 -11.89 18.35 -15.58
C LEU A 99 -10.52 18.57 -16.23
N PHE A 100 -10.48 18.85 -17.52
CA PHE A 100 -9.23 19.03 -18.27
C PHE A 100 -8.49 20.35 -18.00
N SER A 101 -9.08 21.26 -17.22
CA SER A 101 -8.39 22.45 -16.75
C SER A 101 -7.75 22.28 -15.38
N LEU A 102 -7.96 21.13 -14.72
CA LEU A 102 -7.40 20.81 -13.42
C LEU A 102 -5.96 20.29 -13.54
N THR A 103 -5.21 20.46 -12.46
CA THR A 103 -3.91 19.83 -12.23
C THR A 103 -4.03 18.66 -11.24
N ALA A 104 -2.96 17.89 -11.11
CA ALA A 104 -2.89 16.83 -10.11
C ALA A 104 -3.11 17.38 -8.68
N ARG A 105 -2.60 18.59 -8.39
CA ARG A 105 -2.82 19.29 -7.11
C ARG A 105 -4.29 19.55 -6.82
N ASP A 106 -5.07 19.95 -7.85
CA ASP A 106 -6.49 20.25 -7.70
C ASP A 106 -7.33 18.98 -7.47
N ALA A 107 -6.84 17.86 -7.99
CA ALA A 107 -7.54 16.56 -7.97
C ALA A 107 -7.16 15.68 -6.78
N MET A 108 -6.01 15.91 -6.14
CA MET A 108 -5.47 15.01 -5.12
C MET A 108 -6.23 15.07 -3.79
N THR A 109 -6.26 13.93 -3.10
CA THR A 109 -6.53 13.87 -1.67
C THR A 109 -5.19 14.07 -0.94
N PRO A 110 -5.06 15.15 -0.12
CA PRO A 110 -3.81 15.45 0.58
C PRO A 110 -3.58 14.49 1.77
N LYS A 111 -2.33 14.39 2.20
CA LYS A 111 -1.91 13.58 3.37
C LYS A 111 -2.35 12.11 3.27
N PRO A 112 -1.94 11.40 2.21
CA PRO A 112 -2.30 10.01 2.03
C PRO A 112 -1.76 9.16 3.18
N LYS A 113 -2.38 8.00 3.38
CA LYS A 113 -1.86 7.00 4.31
C LYS A 113 -0.62 6.35 3.71
N THR A 114 0.40 6.23 4.54
CA THR A 114 1.69 5.61 4.17
C THR A 114 2.02 4.46 5.11
N ILE A 115 2.92 3.60 4.67
CA ILE A 115 3.48 2.52 5.48
C ILE A 115 4.97 2.41 5.15
N THR A 116 5.75 1.81 6.04
CA THR A 116 7.18 1.57 5.80
C THR A 116 7.40 0.24 5.09
N ALA A 117 8.52 0.09 4.40
CA ALA A 117 8.83 -1.13 3.64
C ALA A 117 9.07 -2.35 4.55
N ASP A 118 9.60 -2.13 5.75
CA ASP A 118 9.88 -3.14 6.77
C ASP A 118 8.66 -3.57 7.59
N ALA A 119 7.53 -2.86 7.46
CA ALA A 119 6.28 -3.25 8.12
C ALA A 119 5.81 -4.63 7.63
N LEU A 120 5.11 -5.37 8.48
CA LEU A 120 4.51 -6.64 8.06
C LEU A 120 3.40 -6.41 7.02
N ALA A 121 3.32 -7.29 6.04
CA ALA A 121 2.26 -7.27 5.03
C ALA A 121 0.86 -7.38 5.65
N ALA A 122 0.72 -8.07 6.77
CA ALA A 122 -0.51 -8.14 7.56
C ALA A 122 -0.89 -6.76 8.17
N GLU A 123 0.09 -5.93 8.53
CA GLU A 123 -0.17 -4.57 9.01
C GLU A 123 -0.70 -3.68 7.89
N ALA A 124 -0.20 -3.86 6.66
CA ALA A 124 -0.72 -3.17 5.49
C ALA A 124 -2.20 -3.51 5.25
N VAL A 125 -2.58 -4.80 5.33
CA VAL A 125 -3.99 -5.22 5.23
C VAL A 125 -4.84 -4.56 6.30
N ASN A 126 -4.42 -4.62 7.57
CA ASN A 126 -5.15 -4.01 8.69
C ASN A 126 -5.32 -2.48 8.51
N ALA A 127 -4.28 -1.81 7.98
CA ALA A 127 -4.35 -0.37 7.68
C ALA A 127 -5.34 -0.08 6.54
N MET A 128 -5.33 -0.90 5.48
CA MET A 128 -6.25 -0.77 4.36
C MET A 128 -7.71 -0.99 4.80
N GLU A 129 -7.98 -2.01 5.61
CA GLU A 129 -9.32 -2.27 6.16
C GLU A 129 -9.79 -1.12 7.06
N ARG A 130 -8.96 -0.70 8.00
CA ARG A 130 -9.28 0.38 8.96
C ARG A 130 -9.65 1.68 8.27
N HIS A 131 -8.99 1.99 7.14
CA HIS A 131 -9.19 3.24 6.41
C HIS A 131 -10.08 3.07 5.17
N SER A 132 -10.59 1.86 4.89
CA SER A 132 -11.39 1.55 3.71
C SER A 132 -10.70 1.97 2.40
N ILE A 133 -9.40 1.66 2.28
CA ILE A 133 -8.56 1.93 1.13
C ILE A 133 -7.94 0.64 0.59
N THR A 134 -7.53 0.63 -0.66
CA THR A 134 -6.96 -0.54 -1.34
C THR A 134 -5.48 -0.41 -1.68
N SER A 135 -4.88 0.75 -1.38
CA SER A 135 -3.47 1.02 -1.69
C SER A 135 -2.82 1.84 -0.59
N LEU A 136 -1.55 1.59 -0.35
CA LEU A 136 -0.69 2.38 0.54
C LEU A 136 0.59 2.75 -0.20
N ILE A 137 1.02 4.00 -0.03
CA ILE A 137 2.31 4.48 -0.53
C ILE A 137 3.37 4.17 0.52
N ILE A 138 4.50 3.66 0.06
CA ILE A 138 5.70 3.49 0.87
C ILE A 138 6.59 4.70 0.63
N THR A 139 7.09 5.30 1.70
CA THR A 139 7.97 6.46 1.62
C THR A 139 9.27 6.21 2.39
N ASP A 140 10.33 6.89 1.98
CA ASP A 140 11.57 6.99 2.76
C ASP A 140 11.46 8.01 3.91
N GLY A 141 12.59 8.24 4.62
CA GLY A 141 12.68 9.21 5.71
C GLY A 141 12.42 10.66 5.29
N ASP A 142 12.61 10.99 4.01
CA ASP A 142 12.36 12.30 3.41
C ASP A 142 10.94 12.41 2.81
N ARG A 143 10.07 11.43 3.07
CA ARG A 143 8.72 11.35 2.53
C ARG A 143 8.66 11.25 1.00
N ARG A 144 9.67 10.72 0.34
CA ARG A 144 9.65 10.44 -1.09
C ARG A 144 9.02 9.08 -1.34
N PRO A 145 8.12 8.92 -2.32
CA PRO A 145 7.57 7.62 -2.68
C PRO A 145 8.67 6.66 -3.15
N THR A 146 8.83 5.55 -2.45
CA THR A 146 9.78 4.47 -2.78
C THR A 146 9.10 3.18 -3.20
N GLY A 147 7.78 3.09 -2.96
CA GLY A 147 6.97 1.96 -3.33
C GLY A 147 5.48 2.22 -3.23
N ILE A 148 4.72 1.28 -3.74
CA ILE A 148 3.27 1.20 -3.56
C ILE A 148 2.89 -0.26 -3.37
N VAL A 149 1.99 -0.52 -2.44
CA VAL A 149 1.38 -1.84 -2.24
C VAL A 149 -0.12 -1.76 -2.45
N HIS A 150 -0.65 -2.70 -3.22
CA HIS A 150 -2.08 -2.81 -3.49
C HIS A 150 -2.66 -4.05 -2.82
N LEU A 151 -3.90 -3.98 -2.33
CA LEU A 151 -4.57 -5.08 -1.64
C LEU A 151 -4.57 -6.39 -2.45
N HIS A 152 -4.70 -6.29 -3.77
CA HIS A 152 -4.67 -7.46 -4.65
C HIS A 152 -3.34 -8.23 -4.61
N ASP A 153 -2.22 -7.53 -4.44
CA ASP A 153 -0.90 -8.15 -4.35
C ASP A 153 -0.73 -8.86 -3.01
N LEU A 154 -1.24 -8.28 -1.93
CA LEU A 154 -1.30 -8.90 -0.60
C LEU A 154 -2.18 -10.17 -0.61
N LEU A 155 -3.31 -10.14 -1.32
CA LEU A 155 -4.16 -11.32 -1.52
C LEU A 155 -3.44 -12.42 -2.30
N LYS A 156 -2.77 -12.08 -3.41
CA LYS A 156 -1.97 -13.04 -4.20
C LYS A 156 -0.83 -13.65 -3.41
N ALA A 157 -0.20 -12.86 -2.53
CA ALA A 157 0.87 -13.32 -1.65
C ALA A 157 0.37 -14.22 -0.51
N GLY A 158 -0.95 -14.37 -0.33
CA GLY A 158 -1.56 -15.21 0.70
C GLY A 158 -1.51 -14.60 2.11
N VAL A 159 -1.50 -13.26 2.19
CA VAL A 159 -1.49 -12.54 3.48
C VAL A 159 -2.90 -12.50 4.10
N VAL A 160 -3.94 -12.65 3.30
CA VAL A 160 -5.36 -12.62 3.70
C VAL A 160 -5.97 -14.00 3.57
#